data_12a1f9260290dea9b8557cb2f10fbde1
#
_entry.id   12a1f9260290dea9b8557cb2f10fbde1
#
_cell.length_a   1.000
_cell.length_b   1.000
_cell.length_c   1.000
_cell.angle_alpha   90.00
_cell.angle_beta   90.00
_cell.angle_gamma   90.00
#
_symmetry.space_group_name_H-M   'P 1'
#
loop_
_entity.id
_entity.type
_entity.pdbx_description
1 polymer ?
#
loop_
_entity_poly.entity_id
_entity_poly.type
_entity_poly.pdbx_seq_one_letter_code
_entity_poly.pdbx_strand_id
1 'polypeptide(L)'
;MKVISVRNVNRAMQLGVDFFRGPEGVNYRKQESRNGMTREAITPVTTVYQKPWERVLFSAERDANPFFHLFESIWMLAGSNDLSKLLYFNSGMAQFSDDNQTLNGAYGHRWRNRFDRDQLTQVIVMLSEDPDTRRVVLQMWDPFADLDSPSKDIPCNTNIYFKIRDNKLQMTVCNRSNDMLWGAYGANAVHMSVLQEYIAASLELEMGPYYQVSDSFHVYENNIWD
;
A
#
# COMPACT_ATOMS: atom_id res chain seq x y z
N MET A 1 14.80 8.75 -10.22
CA MET A 1 14.02 7.87 -9.33
C MET A 1 14.96 7.18 -8.35
N LYS A 2 14.65 7.18 -7.07
CA LYS A 2 15.42 6.49 -6.03
C LYS A 2 14.92 5.05 -5.88
N VAL A 3 15.84 4.08 -5.77
CA VAL A 3 15.49 2.68 -5.49
C VAL A 3 16.06 2.27 -4.14
N ILE A 4 15.22 1.70 -3.28
CA ILE A 4 15.54 1.15 -1.95
C ILE A 4 15.26 -0.36 -2.01
N SER A 5 16.28 -1.17 -2.32
CA SER A 5 16.15 -2.62 -2.36
C SER A 5 16.57 -3.23 -1.03
N VAL A 6 15.67 -3.97 -0.40
CA VAL A 6 15.84 -4.46 0.97
C VAL A 6 15.28 -5.87 1.14
N ARG A 7 15.71 -6.55 2.20
CA ARG A 7 15.15 -7.85 2.57
C ARG A 7 13.67 -7.75 2.93
N ASN A 8 13.31 -6.82 3.84
CA ASN A 8 11.98 -6.72 4.45
C ASN A 8 11.67 -5.30 4.93
N VAL A 9 10.48 -5.11 5.50
CA VAL A 9 9.98 -3.83 5.99
C VAL A 9 10.84 -3.21 7.09
N ASN A 10 11.45 -4.01 7.97
CA ASN A 10 12.30 -3.50 9.06
C ASN A 10 13.55 -2.79 8.52
N ARG A 11 14.16 -3.36 7.46
CA ARG A 11 15.29 -2.72 6.80
C ARG A 11 14.86 -1.51 5.98
N ALA A 12 13.67 -1.56 5.37
CA ALA A 12 13.10 -0.42 4.66
C ALA A 12 12.89 0.78 5.57
N MET A 13 12.31 0.56 6.76
CA MET A 13 12.08 1.61 7.77
C MET A 13 13.37 2.34 8.12
N GLN A 14 14.43 1.62 8.44
CA GLN A 14 15.73 2.21 8.77
C GLN A 14 16.27 3.10 7.64
N LEU A 15 16.27 2.59 6.41
CA LEU A 15 16.77 3.34 5.26
C LEU A 15 15.87 4.53 4.88
N GLY A 16 14.57 4.44 5.13
CA GLY A 16 13.62 5.54 4.92
C GLY A 16 13.84 6.68 5.92
N VAL A 17 14.06 6.35 7.19
CA VAL A 17 14.40 7.35 8.22
C VAL A 17 15.72 8.02 7.86
N ASP A 18 16.77 7.26 7.53
CA ASP A 18 18.07 7.80 7.10
C ASP A 18 17.93 8.69 5.85
N PHE A 19 17.05 8.33 4.92
CA PHE A 19 16.78 9.13 3.73
C PHE A 19 16.21 10.51 4.07
N PHE A 20 15.22 10.58 4.97
CA PHE A 20 14.60 11.85 5.37
C PHE A 20 15.36 12.62 6.44
N ARG A 21 16.40 12.04 7.05
CA ARG A 21 17.43 12.73 7.86
C ARG A 21 18.55 13.29 7.00
N GLY A 22 18.61 12.94 5.74
CA GLY A 22 19.57 13.49 4.78
C GLY A 22 19.31 14.97 4.47
N PRO A 23 20.11 15.58 3.58
CA PRO A 23 20.02 17.01 3.32
C PRO A 23 18.76 17.39 2.52
N GLU A 24 18.10 18.48 2.97
CA GLU A 24 17.05 19.15 2.20
C GLU A 24 17.63 19.68 0.87
N GLY A 25 16.84 19.68 -0.17
CA GLY A 25 17.25 20.05 -1.52
C GLY A 25 17.99 18.96 -2.29
N VAL A 26 18.36 17.86 -1.64
CA VAL A 26 19.00 16.68 -2.25
C VAL A 26 18.11 15.45 -2.17
N ASN A 27 17.67 15.10 -0.96
CA ASN A 27 16.81 13.94 -0.74
C ASN A 27 15.34 14.33 -0.79
N TYR A 28 14.97 15.42 -0.16
CA TYR A 28 13.59 15.88 -0.02
C TYR A 28 13.50 17.41 -0.11
N ARG A 29 12.26 17.88 -0.28
CA ARG A 29 11.87 19.27 -0.06
C ARG A 29 10.78 19.32 1.02
N LYS A 30 10.67 20.45 1.70
CA LYS A 30 9.54 20.72 2.58
C LYS A 30 8.35 21.12 1.73
N GLN A 31 7.21 20.51 2.00
CA GLN A 31 5.97 20.74 1.28
C GLN A 31 4.82 20.81 2.27
N GLU A 32 4.07 21.92 2.25
CA GLU A 32 2.83 22.00 3.01
C GLU A 32 1.77 21.09 2.40
N SER A 33 1.05 20.39 3.26
CA SER A 33 -0.04 19.51 2.87
C SER A 33 -1.29 19.77 3.70
N ARG A 34 -2.42 19.17 3.30
CA ARG A 34 -3.68 19.27 4.04
C ARG A 34 -3.55 18.90 5.53
N ASN A 35 -2.64 17.99 5.86
CA ASN A 35 -2.47 17.43 7.20
C ASN A 35 -1.19 17.93 7.90
N GLY A 36 -0.55 18.99 7.39
CA GLY A 36 0.64 19.60 7.97
C GLY A 36 1.87 19.54 7.06
N MET A 37 2.99 20.02 7.59
CA MET A 37 4.25 20.08 6.86
C MET A 37 4.84 18.68 6.66
N THR A 38 5.26 18.39 5.44
CA THR A 38 5.92 17.12 5.06
C THR A 38 7.32 17.36 4.55
N ARG A 39 8.18 16.34 4.70
CA ARG A 39 9.39 16.16 3.89
C ARG A 39 9.00 15.23 2.74
N GLU A 40 8.96 15.74 1.54
CA GLU A 40 8.60 14.98 0.34
C GLU A 40 9.83 14.71 -0.50
N ALA A 41 10.05 13.45 -0.89
CA ALA A 41 11.15 13.07 -1.77
C ALA A 41 11.11 13.84 -3.10
N ILE A 42 12.28 14.33 -3.57
CA ILE A 42 12.37 15.16 -4.80
C ILE A 42 12.01 14.35 -6.04
N THR A 43 12.17 13.04 -6.00
CA THR A 43 11.84 12.13 -7.10
C THR A 43 11.04 10.95 -6.60
N PRO A 44 10.26 10.26 -7.44
CA PRO A 44 9.59 9.03 -7.06
C PRO A 44 10.57 8.03 -6.43
N VAL A 45 10.08 7.28 -5.44
CA VAL A 45 10.84 6.25 -4.72
C VAL A 45 10.24 4.89 -4.99
N THR A 46 11.07 3.92 -5.36
CA THR A 46 10.69 2.52 -5.45
C THR A 46 11.32 1.74 -4.32
N THR A 47 10.50 1.14 -3.46
CA THR A 47 10.95 0.17 -2.46
C THR A 47 10.76 -1.24 -3.00
N VAL A 48 11.79 -2.06 -2.93
CA VAL A 48 11.78 -3.46 -3.35
C VAL A 48 11.96 -4.35 -2.14
N TYR A 49 10.92 -5.10 -1.78
CA TYR A 49 10.96 -6.08 -0.71
C TYR A 49 11.31 -7.45 -1.31
N GLN A 50 12.49 -7.98 -0.98
CA GLN A 50 12.93 -9.31 -1.46
C GLN A 50 12.21 -10.45 -0.75
N LYS A 51 11.80 -10.24 0.51
CA LYS A 51 11.02 -11.17 1.32
C LYS A 51 9.76 -10.48 1.88
N PRO A 52 8.75 -10.23 1.03
CA PRO A 52 7.56 -9.48 1.44
C PRO A 52 6.74 -10.16 2.54
N TRP A 53 6.87 -11.48 2.74
CA TRP A 53 6.23 -12.21 3.85
C TRP A 53 6.81 -11.87 5.23
N GLU A 54 8.02 -11.30 5.31
CA GLU A 54 8.60 -10.76 6.55
C GLU A 54 8.05 -9.34 6.78
N ARG A 55 6.73 -9.21 6.94
CA ARG A 55 5.95 -7.96 6.90
C ARG A 55 5.71 -7.28 8.24
N VAL A 56 6.02 -7.94 9.36
CA VAL A 56 5.83 -7.37 10.70
C VAL A 56 6.96 -6.39 10.98
N LEU A 57 6.57 -5.15 11.30
CA LEU A 57 7.51 -4.09 11.67
C LEU A 57 7.77 -4.14 13.19
N PHE A 58 9.04 -4.29 13.57
CA PHE A 58 9.52 -4.33 14.96
C PHE A 58 10.20 -3.02 15.36
N SER A 59 9.54 -1.88 15.14
CA SER A 59 10.00 -0.57 15.58
C SER A 59 9.16 -0.14 16.78
N ALA A 60 9.79 0.03 17.95
CA ALA A 60 9.12 0.46 19.17
C ALA A 60 8.60 1.90 19.01
N GLU A 61 9.35 2.76 18.34
CA GLU A 61 8.98 4.16 18.11
C GLU A 61 7.76 4.28 17.20
N ARG A 62 7.59 3.35 16.25
CA ARG A 62 6.43 3.33 15.35
C ARG A 62 5.20 2.70 16.01
N ASP A 63 5.41 1.81 16.96
CA ASP A 63 4.34 1.11 17.71
C ASP A 63 3.21 0.60 16.80
N ALA A 64 3.60 -0.12 15.74
CA ALA A 64 2.64 -0.64 14.77
C ALA A 64 1.81 -1.78 15.38
N ASN A 65 0.47 -1.72 15.25
CA ASN A 65 -0.42 -2.79 15.70
C ASN A 65 -0.52 -3.89 14.63
N PRO A 66 0.20 -5.02 14.75
CA PRO A 66 0.20 -6.08 13.74
C PRO A 66 -1.15 -6.82 13.67
N PHE A 67 -1.90 -6.86 14.77
CA PHE A 67 -3.23 -7.48 14.77
C PHE A 67 -4.24 -6.65 14.00
N PHE A 68 -4.18 -5.32 14.13
CA PHE A 68 -5.01 -4.43 13.33
C PHE A 68 -4.67 -4.57 11.84
N HIS A 69 -3.39 -4.55 11.46
CA HIS A 69 -2.98 -4.71 10.07
C HIS A 69 -3.42 -6.06 9.47
N LEU A 70 -3.35 -7.15 10.25
CA LEU A 70 -3.82 -8.45 9.80
C LEU A 70 -5.35 -8.45 9.61
N PHE A 71 -6.09 -7.92 10.58
CA PHE A 71 -7.55 -7.82 10.48
C PHE A 71 -7.97 -6.98 9.27
N GLU A 72 -7.34 -5.81 9.08
CA GLU A 72 -7.61 -4.93 7.95
C GLU A 72 -7.28 -5.62 6.60
N SER A 73 -6.22 -6.42 6.54
CA SER A 73 -5.91 -7.22 5.34
C SER A 73 -7.04 -8.23 5.02
N ILE A 74 -7.59 -8.90 6.03
CA ILE A 74 -8.73 -9.83 5.85
C ILE A 74 -9.99 -9.06 5.43
N TRP A 75 -10.26 -7.92 6.04
CA TRP A 75 -11.36 -7.03 5.68
C TRP A 75 -11.26 -6.55 4.23
N MET A 76 -10.04 -6.23 3.75
CA MET A 76 -9.77 -5.89 2.36
C MET A 76 -10.00 -7.09 1.42
N LEU A 77 -9.46 -8.27 1.74
CA LEU A 77 -9.67 -9.48 0.93
C LEU A 77 -11.15 -9.89 0.84
N ALA A 78 -11.95 -9.57 1.86
CA ALA A 78 -13.39 -9.76 1.86
C ALA A 78 -14.17 -8.76 0.98
N GLY A 79 -13.49 -7.74 0.42
CA GLY A 79 -14.13 -6.69 -0.40
C GLY A 79 -14.98 -5.72 0.39
N SER A 80 -14.75 -5.59 1.69
CA SER A 80 -15.53 -4.73 2.58
C SER A 80 -15.13 -3.25 2.44
N ASN A 81 -16.08 -2.35 2.69
CA ASN A 81 -15.87 -0.93 2.96
C ASN A 81 -16.58 -0.49 4.25
N ASP A 82 -17.12 -1.44 5.02
CA ASP A 82 -17.85 -1.20 6.28
C ASP A 82 -16.87 -0.71 7.37
N LEU A 83 -17.05 0.55 7.77
CA LEU A 83 -16.24 1.21 8.78
C LEU A 83 -16.42 0.57 10.18
N SER A 84 -17.61 0.11 10.51
CA SER A 84 -17.95 -0.35 11.87
C SER A 84 -17.01 -1.43 12.39
N LYS A 85 -16.55 -2.31 11.51
CA LYS A 85 -15.64 -3.41 11.81
C LYS A 85 -14.22 -2.93 12.12
N LEU A 86 -13.77 -1.87 11.43
CA LEU A 86 -12.44 -1.27 11.67
C LEU A 86 -12.42 -0.49 12.99
N LEU A 87 -13.53 0.16 13.36
CA LEU A 87 -13.63 0.94 14.59
C LEU A 87 -13.42 0.09 15.86
N TYR A 88 -13.72 -1.20 15.80
CA TYR A 88 -13.47 -2.11 16.90
C TYR A 88 -11.99 -2.22 17.27
N PHE A 89 -11.10 -2.12 16.27
CA PHE A 89 -9.65 -2.20 16.46
C PHE A 89 -8.97 -0.84 16.51
N ASN A 90 -9.52 0.15 15.79
CA ASN A 90 -8.95 1.48 15.66
C ASN A 90 -10.04 2.54 15.48
N SER A 91 -10.43 3.18 16.58
CA SER A 91 -11.44 4.26 16.55
C SER A 91 -11.03 5.47 15.69
N GLY A 92 -9.73 5.68 15.47
CA GLY A 92 -9.21 6.74 14.62
C GLY A 92 -9.62 6.64 13.14
N MET A 93 -10.09 5.45 12.70
CA MET A 93 -10.58 5.27 11.32
C MET A 93 -11.83 6.11 11.01
N ALA A 94 -12.61 6.51 12.02
CA ALA A 94 -13.79 7.35 11.84
C ALA A 94 -13.49 8.68 11.13
N GLN A 95 -12.30 9.25 11.34
CA GLN A 95 -11.92 10.54 10.75
C GLN A 95 -11.87 10.53 9.21
N PHE A 96 -11.69 9.35 8.60
CA PHE A 96 -11.57 9.20 7.15
C PHE A 96 -12.93 8.98 6.46
N SER A 97 -13.97 8.66 7.21
CA SER A 97 -15.30 8.43 6.64
C SER A 97 -16.05 9.75 6.40
N ASP A 98 -16.76 9.83 5.29
CA ASP A 98 -17.62 10.97 4.95
C ASP A 98 -19.05 10.79 5.50
N ASP A 99 -19.52 9.54 5.63
CA ASP A 99 -20.90 9.18 6.03
C ASP A 99 -20.98 8.49 7.41
N ASN A 100 -19.84 8.28 8.08
CA ASN A 100 -19.68 7.49 9.31
C ASN A 100 -20.10 6.02 9.19
N GLN A 101 -20.21 5.49 7.98
CA GLN A 101 -20.60 4.10 7.70
C GLN A 101 -19.59 3.38 6.82
N THR A 102 -19.05 4.08 5.83
CA THR A 102 -18.17 3.47 4.82
C THR A 102 -16.87 4.24 4.63
N LEU A 103 -15.88 3.56 4.03
CA LEU A 103 -14.64 4.16 3.55
C LEU A 103 -14.64 4.17 2.02
N ASN A 104 -14.52 5.37 1.42
CA ASN A 104 -14.54 5.55 -0.04
C ASN A 104 -13.30 4.93 -0.71
N GLY A 105 -12.14 5.07 -0.09
CA GLY A 105 -10.87 4.55 -0.59
C GLY A 105 -10.59 3.08 -0.26
N ALA A 106 -11.55 2.36 0.33
CA ALA A 106 -11.39 0.96 0.73
C ALA A 106 -10.90 0.08 -0.42
N TYR A 107 -9.60 -0.29 -0.40
CA TYR A 107 -8.95 -1.00 -1.51
C TYR A 107 -9.64 -2.33 -1.83
N GLY A 108 -10.00 -3.12 -0.81
CA GLY A 108 -10.68 -4.40 -1.00
C GLY A 108 -12.02 -4.28 -1.70
N HIS A 109 -12.81 -3.27 -1.35
CA HIS A 109 -14.07 -2.96 -2.03
C HIS A 109 -13.84 -2.61 -3.51
N ARG A 110 -12.77 -1.85 -3.80
CA ARG A 110 -12.38 -1.51 -5.16
C ARG A 110 -11.89 -2.73 -5.95
N TRP A 111 -11.27 -3.69 -5.30
CA TRP A 111 -10.86 -4.93 -5.95
C TRP A 111 -12.02 -5.81 -6.35
N ARG A 112 -13.09 -5.87 -5.54
CA ARG A 112 -14.15 -6.87 -5.68
C ARG A 112 -15.50 -6.32 -6.13
N ASN A 113 -15.79 -5.05 -5.81
CA ASN A 113 -17.17 -4.55 -5.94
C ASN A 113 -17.29 -3.24 -6.73
N ARG A 114 -16.37 -2.30 -6.57
CA ARG A 114 -16.50 -0.92 -7.08
C ARG A 114 -16.75 -0.82 -8.59
N PHE A 115 -16.18 -1.71 -9.37
CA PHE A 115 -16.24 -1.66 -10.84
C PHE A 115 -17.19 -2.69 -11.42
N ASP A 116 -18.19 -3.10 -10.66
CA ASP A 116 -19.17 -4.14 -11.02
C ASP A 116 -18.49 -5.46 -11.45
N ARG A 117 -17.30 -5.72 -10.90
CA ARG A 117 -16.47 -6.86 -11.23
C ARG A 117 -15.55 -7.25 -10.08
N ASP A 118 -15.49 -8.53 -9.76
CA ASP A 118 -14.44 -9.07 -8.88
C ASP A 118 -13.12 -9.20 -9.66
N GLN A 119 -12.34 -8.12 -9.64
CA GLN A 119 -11.04 -8.07 -10.31
C GLN A 119 -10.05 -9.08 -9.70
N LEU A 120 -10.14 -9.34 -8.39
CA LEU A 120 -9.23 -10.24 -7.70
C LEU A 120 -9.38 -11.68 -8.20
N THR A 121 -10.62 -12.16 -8.36
CA THR A 121 -10.90 -13.45 -8.97
C THR A 121 -10.42 -13.48 -10.43
N GLN A 122 -10.65 -12.40 -11.21
CA GLN A 122 -10.20 -12.35 -12.61
C GLN A 122 -8.67 -12.37 -12.75
N VAL A 123 -7.93 -11.70 -11.85
CA VAL A 123 -6.46 -11.75 -11.82
C VAL A 123 -5.97 -13.19 -11.67
N ILE A 124 -6.55 -13.95 -10.74
CA ILE A 124 -6.20 -15.35 -10.51
C ILE A 124 -6.48 -16.20 -11.75
N VAL A 125 -7.67 -16.06 -12.34
CA VAL A 125 -8.06 -16.80 -13.56
C VAL A 125 -7.10 -16.49 -14.71
N MET A 126 -6.83 -15.20 -14.99
CA MET A 126 -5.94 -14.81 -16.09
C MET A 126 -4.51 -15.34 -15.93
N LEU A 127 -3.98 -15.34 -14.71
CA LEU A 127 -2.63 -15.85 -14.44
C LEU A 127 -2.57 -17.38 -14.50
N SER A 128 -3.68 -18.07 -14.17
CA SER A 128 -3.73 -19.53 -14.28
C SER A 128 -3.85 -20.00 -15.74
N GLU A 129 -4.58 -19.23 -16.58
CA GLU A 129 -4.78 -19.56 -18.00
C GLU A 129 -3.53 -19.21 -18.85
N ASP A 130 -2.88 -18.08 -18.55
CA ASP A 130 -1.69 -17.62 -19.26
C ASP A 130 -0.67 -17.04 -18.26
N PRO A 131 0.25 -17.88 -17.72
CA PRO A 131 1.27 -17.45 -16.77
C PRO A 131 2.24 -16.38 -17.30
N ASP A 132 2.38 -16.26 -18.61
CA ASP A 132 3.26 -15.29 -19.27
C ASP A 132 2.54 -13.99 -19.65
N THR A 133 1.26 -13.88 -19.35
CA THR A 133 0.44 -12.70 -19.68
C THR A 133 1.04 -11.40 -19.15
N ARG A 134 0.91 -10.33 -19.93
CA ARG A 134 1.31 -8.96 -19.56
C ARG A 134 0.10 -8.03 -19.37
N ARG A 135 -1.11 -8.61 -19.27
CA ARG A 135 -2.38 -7.88 -19.32
C ARG A 135 -3.08 -7.79 -17.97
N VAL A 136 -2.47 -8.35 -16.91
CA VAL A 136 -3.07 -8.39 -15.58
C VAL A 136 -2.82 -7.07 -14.86
N VAL A 137 -3.91 -6.32 -14.69
CA VAL A 137 -3.96 -5.06 -13.95
C VAL A 137 -5.11 -5.14 -12.96
N LEU A 138 -4.83 -4.85 -11.70
CA LEU A 138 -5.84 -4.66 -10.67
C LEU A 138 -5.95 -3.17 -10.39
N GLN A 139 -7.09 -2.58 -10.68
CA GLN A 139 -7.35 -1.15 -10.63
C GLN A 139 -8.01 -0.75 -9.32
N MET A 140 -7.53 0.33 -8.71
CA MET A 140 -8.14 0.93 -7.52
C MET A 140 -8.63 2.35 -7.77
N TRP A 141 -7.94 3.10 -8.63
CA TRP A 141 -8.30 4.46 -8.98
C TRP A 141 -9.49 4.50 -9.94
N ASP A 142 -10.52 5.26 -9.58
CA ASP A 142 -11.70 5.52 -10.39
C ASP A 142 -11.70 7.00 -10.82
N PRO A 143 -11.35 7.32 -12.07
CA PRO A 143 -11.22 8.71 -12.51
C PRO A 143 -12.55 9.50 -12.44
N PHE A 144 -13.70 8.83 -12.46
CA PHE A 144 -14.99 9.49 -12.36
C PHE A 144 -15.39 9.81 -10.92
N ALA A 145 -14.84 9.11 -9.95
CA ALA A 145 -15.19 9.30 -8.55
C ALA A 145 -14.06 9.93 -7.72
N ASP A 146 -12.80 9.77 -8.14
CA ASP A 146 -11.64 10.17 -7.33
C ASP A 146 -11.00 11.47 -7.82
N LEU A 147 -11.11 11.78 -9.13
CA LEU A 147 -10.64 13.05 -9.67
C LEU A 147 -11.62 14.14 -9.23
N ASP A 148 -11.11 15.21 -8.62
CA ASP A 148 -11.90 16.31 -8.04
C ASP A 148 -12.86 15.91 -6.90
N SER A 149 -12.67 14.76 -6.29
CA SER A 149 -13.50 14.28 -5.19
C SER A 149 -13.30 15.12 -3.91
N PRO A 150 -14.40 15.54 -3.24
CA PRO A 150 -14.32 16.17 -1.93
C PRO A 150 -14.12 15.18 -0.78
N SER A 151 -14.09 13.88 -1.05
CA SER A 151 -13.97 12.83 -0.04
C SER A 151 -12.68 12.98 0.78
N LYS A 152 -12.79 12.67 2.07
CA LYS A 152 -11.64 12.60 2.98
C LYS A 152 -10.74 11.40 2.67
N ASP A 153 -11.31 10.34 2.10
CA ASP A 153 -10.67 9.06 1.84
C ASP A 153 -10.60 8.78 0.33
N ILE A 154 -9.52 9.25 -0.31
CA ILE A 154 -9.22 8.98 -1.71
C ILE A 154 -8.07 7.99 -1.78
N PRO A 155 -8.17 6.89 -2.58
CA PRO A 155 -7.15 5.85 -2.59
C PRO A 155 -5.77 6.40 -2.92
N CYS A 156 -4.79 6.04 -2.11
CA CYS A 156 -3.38 6.36 -2.33
C CYS A 156 -2.74 5.38 -3.32
N ASN A 157 -3.11 4.10 -3.25
CA ASN A 157 -2.75 3.11 -4.24
C ASN A 157 -3.64 3.26 -5.48
N THR A 158 -3.05 3.24 -6.67
CA THR A 158 -3.79 3.46 -7.92
C THR A 158 -4.03 2.17 -8.68
N ASN A 159 -3.00 1.36 -8.88
CA ASN A 159 -3.09 0.10 -9.61
C ASN A 159 -1.97 -0.86 -9.21
N ILE A 160 -2.20 -2.14 -9.47
CA ILE A 160 -1.27 -3.23 -9.20
C ILE A 160 -1.05 -4.06 -10.46
N TYR A 161 0.20 -4.44 -10.72
CA TYR A 161 0.60 -5.36 -11.78
C TYR A 161 1.15 -6.64 -11.18
N PHE A 162 0.89 -7.76 -11.86
CA PHE A 162 1.39 -9.08 -11.46
C PHE A 162 2.15 -9.74 -12.60
N LYS A 163 3.19 -10.50 -12.25
CA LYS A 163 3.97 -11.31 -13.19
C LYS A 163 4.42 -12.58 -12.49
N ILE A 164 4.41 -13.68 -13.24
CA ILE A 164 5.02 -14.94 -12.78
C ILE A 164 6.40 -15.04 -13.41
N ARG A 165 7.42 -15.25 -12.57
CA ARG A 165 8.82 -15.48 -13.00
C ARG A 165 9.46 -16.50 -12.08
N ASP A 166 10.12 -17.49 -12.65
CA ASP A 166 10.80 -18.55 -11.91
C ASP A 166 9.91 -19.21 -10.83
N ASN A 167 8.67 -19.52 -11.20
CA ASN A 167 7.63 -20.08 -10.32
C ASN A 167 7.27 -19.19 -9.11
N LYS A 168 7.50 -17.89 -9.21
CA LYS A 168 7.21 -16.91 -8.17
C LYS A 168 6.30 -15.80 -8.68
N LEU A 169 5.31 -15.44 -7.89
CA LEU A 169 4.46 -14.28 -8.16
C LEU A 169 5.17 -13.00 -7.75
N GLN A 170 5.55 -12.17 -8.71
CA GLN A 170 6.03 -10.81 -8.49
C GLN A 170 4.86 -9.84 -8.54
N MET A 171 4.91 -8.79 -7.74
CA MET A 171 3.88 -7.76 -7.68
C MET A 171 4.49 -6.36 -7.71
N THR A 172 3.89 -5.45 -8.49
CA THR A 172 4.23 -4.03 -8.50
C THR A 172 3.01 -3.21 -8.15
N VAL A 173 3.10 -2.42 -7.07
CA VAL A 173 2.03 -1.51 -6.60
C VAL A 173 2.43 -0.06 -6.88
N CYS A 174 1.56 0.69 -7.54
CA CYS A 174 1.75 2.10 -7.82
C CYS A 174 0.92 2.96 -6.86
N ASN A 175 1.58 3.92 -6.23
CA ASN A 175 0.99 4.84 -5.28
C ASN A 175 1.19 6.28 -5.77
N ARG A 176 0.09 7.07 -5.87
CA ARG A 176 0.17 8.52 -6.14
C ARG A 176 0.74 9.28 -4.93
N SER A 177 0.51 8.77 -3.73
CA SER A 177 0.93 9.35 -2.46
C SER A 177 1.20 8.23 -1.46
N ASN A 178 2.29 8.30 -0.70
CA ASN A 178 2.64 7.24 0.23
C ASN A 178 3.44 7.80 1.41
N ASP A 179 2.78 7.96 2.56
CA ASP A 179 3.47 8.27 3.80
C ASP A 179 4.43 7.13 4.18
N MET A 180 5.68 7.46 4.48
CA MET A 180 6.70 6.46 4.77
C MET A 180 6.37 5.62 6.01
N LEU A 181 5.93 6.27 7.09
CA LEU A 181 5.74 5.63 8.39
C LEU A 181 4.42 4.88 8.50
N TRP A 182 3.32 5.50 8.02
CA TRP A 182 1.97 4.96 8.17
C TRP A 182 1.59 4.07 7.00
N GLY A 183 1.99 4.46 5.78
CA GLY A 183 1.67 3.78 4.54
C GLY A 183 2.77 2.82 4.10
N ALA A 184 3.83 3.35 3.48
CA ALA A 184 4.82 2.56 2.75
C ALA A 184 5.47 1.45 3.58
N TYR A 185 5.92 1.78 4.79
CA TYR A 185 6.58 0.85 5.71
C TYR A 185 5.71 0.46 6.91
N GLY A 186 4.44 0.86 6.86
CA GLY A 186 3.37 0.48 7.78
C GLY A 186 2.34 -0.40 7.09
N ALA A 187 1.13 0.13 6.96
CA ALA A 187 -0.05 -0.58 6.48
C ALA A 187 0.13 -1.20 5.08
N ASN A 188 0.66 -0.44 4.09
CA ASN A 188 0.80 -0.94 2.72
C ASN A 188 1.78 -2.11 2.60
N ALA A 189 2.86 -2.14 3.40
CA ALA A 189 3.78 -3.28 3.41
C ALA A 189 3.08 -4.58 3.83
N VAL A 190 2.15 -4.49 4.80
CA VAL A 190 1.38 -5.64 5.26
C VAL A 190 0.26 -5.98 4.28
N HIS A 191 -0.61 -5.03 3.98
CA HIS A 191 -1.81 -5.26 3.18
C HIS A 191 -1.48 -5.81 1.79
N MET A 192 -0.53 -5.19 1.10
CA MET A 192 -0.17 -5.61 -0.26
C MET A 192 0.58 -6.93 -0.25
N SER A 193 1.43 -7.20 0.74
CA SER A 193 2.09 -8.51 0.84
C SER A 193 1.11 -9.64 1.20
N VAL A 194 0.06 -9.38 1.98
CA VAL A 194 -1.02 -10.35 2.22
C VAL A 194 -1.83 -10.60 0.94
N LEU A 195 -2.13 -9.55 0.16
CA LEU A 195 -2.75 -9.70 -1.17
C LEU A 195 -1.87 -10.57 -2.09
N GLN A 196 -0.57 -10.29 -2.15
CA GLN A 196 0.37 -11.07 -2.95
C GLN A 196 0.39 -12.54 -2.53
N GLU A 197 0.43 -12.81 -1.22
CA GLU A 197 0.41 -14.18 -0.68
C GLU A 197 -0.89 -14.90 -1.01
N TYR A 198 -2.04 -14.22 -0.89
CA TYR A 198 -3.34 -14.79 -1.25
C TYR A 198 -3.40 -15.22 -2.72
N ILE A 199 -2.94 -14.38 -3.64
CA ILE A 199 -2.92 -14.71 -5.07
C ILE A 199 -1.89 -15.81 -5.37
N ALA A 200 -0.69 -15.72 -4.79
CA ALA A 200 0.35 -16.73 -4.97
C ALA A 200 -0.11 -18.11 -4.48
N ALA A 201 -0.72 -18.19 -3.29
CA ALA A 201 -1.27 -19.43 -2.74
C ALA A 201 -2.42 -19.98 -3.60
N SER A 202 -3.28 -19.13 -4.15
CA SER A 202 -4.37 -19.54 -5.06
C SER A 202 -3.86 -20.14 -6.38
N LEU A 203 -2.62 -19.81 -6.76
CA LEU A 203 -1.96 -20.31 -7.98
C LEU A 203 -0.89 -21.36 -7.69
N GLU A 204 -0.75 -21.81 -6.44
CA GLU A 204 0.29 -22.74 -5.99
C GLU A 204 1.72 -22.27 -6.31
N LEU A 205 1.94 -20.95 -6.22
CA LEU A 205 3.23 -20.30 -6.47
C LEU A 205 3.89 -19.83 -5.19
N GLU A 206 5.22 -19.69 -5.23
CA GLU A 206 5.95 -18.94 -4.20
C GLU A 206 5.74 -17.42 -4.37
N MET A 207 5.88 -16.68 -3.27
CA MET A 207 5.96 -15.20 -3.35
C MET A 207 7.33 -14.79 -3.93
N GLY A 208 7.27 -13.93 -4.95
CA GLY A 208 8.43 -13.21 -5.48
C GLY A 208 8.62 -11.85 -4.82
N PRO A 209 9.52 -10.99 -5.33
CA PRO A 209 9.68 -9.62 -4.86
C PRO A 209 8.39 -8.80 -4.99
N TYR A 210 8.20 -7.90 -4.02
CA TYR A 210 7.18 -6.86 -4.05
C TYR A 210 7.85 -5.51 -4.32
N TYR A 211 7.42 -4.84 -5.39
CA TYR A 211 7.86 -3.52 -5.82
C TYR A 211 6.80 -2.50 -5.44
N GLN A 212 7.14 -1.55 -4.59
CA GLN A 212 6.27 -0.45 -4.19
C GLN A 212 6.78 0.86 -4.79
N VAL A 213 6.09 1.36 -5.81
CA VAL A 213 6.40 2.62 -6.48
C VAL A 213 5.57 3.73 -5.83
N SER A 214 6.24 4.72 -5.26
CA SER A 214 5.62 5.87 -4.60
C SER A 214 6.00 7.14 -5.35
N ASP A 215 5.01 7.80 -5.97
CA ASP A 215 5.23 9.06 -6.68
C ASP A 215 5.53 10.16 -5.66
N SER A 216 4.58 10.54 -4.82
CA SER A 216 4.84 11.37 -3.65
C SER A 216 5.19 10.49 -2.45
N PHE A 217 6.48 10.22 -2.23
CA PHE A 217 7.00 9.55 -1.04
C PHE A 217 7.36 10.59 -0.01
N HIS A 218 6.72 10.56 1.16
CA HIS A 218 6.86 11.63 2.14
C HIS A 218 6.77 11.11 3.58
N VAL A 219 7.11 12.00 4.52
CA VAL A 219 6.89 11.83 5.96
C VAL A 219 6.46 13.16 6.57
N TYR A 220 5.54 13.15 7.53
CA TYR A 220 5.17 14.36 8.26
C TYR A 220 6.28 14.75 9.24
N GLU A 221 6.62 16.05 9.30
CA GLU A 221 7.73 16.52 10.15
C GLU A 221 7.51 16.19 11.63
N ASN A 222 6.26 16.21 12.10
CA ASN A 222 5.92 15.88 13.48
C ASN A 222 6.09 14.39 13.83
N ASN A 223 6.27 13.55 12.83
CA ASN A 223 6.37 12.09 12.99
C ASN A 223 7.80 11.57 12.73
N ILE A 224 8.72 12.43 12.31
CA ILE A 224 10.11 12.03 12.16
C ILE A 224 10.84 12.21 13.49
N TRP A 225 11.41 11.13 13.98
CA TRP A 225 12.14 11.14 15.25
C TRP A 225 13.56 11.67 15.03
N ASP A 226 14.02 12.55 15.92
CA ASP A 226 15.37 13.09 15.93
C ASP A 226 16.40 12.08 16.47
#